data_b99940484c70a33a5a5722b7b5e9af58
#
_entry.id   b99940484c70a33a5a5722b7b5e9af58
#
_cell.length_a   1.000
_cell.length_b   1.000
_cell.length_c   1.000
_cell.angle_alpha   90.00
_cell.angle_beta   90.00
_cell.angle_gamma   90.00
#
_symmetry.space_group_name_H-M   'P 1'
#
loop_
_entity.id
_entity.type
_entity.pdbx_description
1 polymer ?
#
loop_
_entity_poly.entity_id
_entity_poly.type
_entity_poly.pdbx_seq_one_letter_code
_entity_poly.pdbx_strand_id
1 'polypeptide(L)'
;MSKCDISIELNNPKSTYQLGDRVTGTVQIQVNKDVNCKALKIAGLWKTHGRGNEDSEEYGEYSAFDGLMKAGEVKSIPFSILIEDVPLTYRGESFYVDHYVNVRIDIPWRLDPTASKEFLVLPGGIQEIDEPLNAAPSTSAIETGCAILILLLILICYLIYLVSPDESKQIALWMGVLLLVAFIYKVGAPIKRLRENKLGLVTVEIDTCIVTPNSSVPYKLVFTPLKHIEVNEVTAKLTAKEVVTSGSGTNKRTFRKMIFEEITNLSDYQLFQPHRSAEISGDIWIPDTMAYSFISDSNTLRWQLAIRMDVKSCPDWKYTLKLQLVPREHVFGYPTTVVEESSLDQNNSNEN
;
A
#
# COMPACT_ATOMS: atom_id res chain seq x y z
N MET A 1 23.17 -36.08 10.86
CA MET A 1 22.21 -36.78 10.01
C MET A 1 20.82 -36.45 10.48
N SER A 2 19.96 -36.00 9.58
CA SER A 2 18.53 -35.78 9.84
C SER A 2 17.89 -37.08 10.30
N LYS A 3 16.86 -36.98 11.17
CA LYS A 3 16.08 -38.16 11.55
C LYS A 3 15.11 -38.60 10.46
N CYS A 4 14.62 -37.63 9.70
CA CYS A 4 13.74 -37.86 8.56
C CYS A 4 14.20 -36.99 7.42
N ASP A 5 14.19 -37.52 6.22
CA ASP A 5 14.34 -36.73 4.99
C ASP A 5 12.96 -36.59 4.35
N ILE A 6 12.59 -35.36 4.00
CA ILE A 6 11.25 -35.01 3.51
C ILE A 6 11.41 -34.52 2.08
N SER A 7 10.62 -35.10 1.18
CA SER A 7 10.46 -34.57 -0.19
C SER A 7 8.99 -34.30 -0.49
N ILE A 8 8.73 -33.26 -1.33
CA ILE A 8 7.39 -32.82 -1.68
C ILE A 8 7.27 -32.83 -3.20
N GLU A 9 6.30 -33.55 -3.71
CA GLU A 9 5.97 -33.62 -5.13
C GLU A 9 4.59 -33.02 -5.37
N LEU A 10 4.49 -32.04 -6.29
CA LEU A 10 3.22 -31.43 -6.68
C LEU A 10 2.64 -32.18 -7.88
N ASN A 11 1.32 -32.40 -7.86
CA ASN A 11 0.64 -33.05 -8.98
C ASN A 11 0.63 -32.22 -10.26
N ASN A 12 0.63 -30.87 -10.12
CA ASN A 12 0.75 -29.97 -11.26
C ASN A 12 2.23 -29.75 -11.61
N PRO A 13 2.72 -30.26 -12.77
CA PRO A 13 4.13 -30.15 -13.14
C PRO A 13 4.60 -28.72 -13.38
N LYS A 14 3.68 -27.79 -13.73
CA LYS A 14 3.98 -26.36 -13.89
C LYS A 14 4.06 -25.62 -12.55
N SER A 15 3.60 -26.24 -11.46
CA SER A 15 3.53 -25.62 -10.13
C SER A 15 2.88 -24.23 -10.14
N THR A 16 1.85 -24.05 -10.97
CA THR A 16 1.13 -22.78 -11.17
C THR A 16 -0.34 -22.99 -10.86
N TYR A 17 -0.90 -22.12 -10.03
CA TYR A 17 -2.26 -22.20 -9.53
C TYR A 17 -2.90 -20.82 -9.56
N GLN A 18 -4.22 -20.76 -9.39
CA GLN A 18 -5.02 -19.53 -9.25
C GLN A 18 -5.69 -19.51 -7.88
N LEU A 19 -6.22 -18.36 -7.49
CA LEU A 19 -7.07 -18.27 -6.30
C LEU A 19 -8.31 -19.16 -6.47
N GLY A 20 -8.69 -19.87 -5.42
CA GLY A 20 -9.75 -20.89 -5.44
C GLY A 20 -9.29 -22.29 -5.87
N ASP A 21 -8.09 -22.43 -6.44
CA ASP A 21 -7.53 -23.74 -6.76
C ASP A 21 -7.08 -24.50 -5.52
N ARG A 22 -6.89 -25.80 -5.70
CA ARG A 22 -6.25 -26.66 -4.69
C ARG A 22 -4.85 -27.07 -5.12
N VAL A 23 -3.87 -26.75 -4.29
CA VAL A 23 -2.51 -27.32 -4.42
C VAL A 23 -2.55 -28.73 -3.92
N THR A 24 -2.34 -29.69 -4.80
CA THR A 24 -2.33 -31.13 -4.46
C THR A 24 -0.99 -31.75 -4.77
N GLY A 25 -0.65 -32.78 -4.00
CA GLY A 25 0.62 -33.48 -4.17
C GLY A 25 0.81 -34.59 -3.15
N THR A 26 2.05 -35.01 -3.03
CA THR A 26 2.44 -36.09 -2.11
C THR A 26 3.71 -35.68 -1.34
N VAL A 27 3.67 -35.89 -0.02
CA VAL A 27 4.83 -35.79 0.86
C VAL A 27 5.41 -37.17 1.04
N GLN A 28 6.69 -37.33 0.69
CA GLN A 28 7.44 -38.55 0.96
C GLN A 28 8.40 -38.32 2.12
N ILE A 29 8.39 -39.23 3.11
CA ILE A 29 9.20 -39.18 4.31
C ILE A 29 10.01 -40.43 4.41
N GLN A 30 11.34 -40.32 4.30
CA GLN A 30 12.29 -41.40 4.59
C GLN A 30 12.73 -41.25 6.05
N VAL A 31 12.41 -42.25 6.86
CA VAL A 31 12.74 -42.27 8.29
C VAL A 31 14.12 -42.90 8.50
N ASN A 32 15.10 -42.11 8.96
CA ASN A 32 16.47 -42.58 9.19
C ASN A 32 16.71 -43.11 10.60
N LYS A 33 15.90 -42.68 11.58
CA LYS A 33 15.95 -43.13 12.99
C LYS A 33 14.53 -43.11 13.55
N ASP A 34 14.28 -43.97 14.53
CA ASP A 34 12.98 -43.99 15.22
C ASP A 34 12.59 -42.58 15.72
N VAL A 35 11.37 -42.18 15.40
CA VAL A 35 10.82 -40.89 15.73
C VAL A 35 9.40 -41.02 16.26
N ASN A 36 9.16 -40.47 17.45
CA ASN A 36 7.80 -40.25 17.92
C ASN A 36 7.33 -38.88 17.38
N CYS A 37 6.52 -38.94 16.34
CA CYS A 37 5.94 -37.75 15.69
C CYS A 37 4.69 -37.33 16.49
N LYS A 38 4.70 -36.13 17.05
CA LYS A 38 3.54 -35.56 17.72
C LYS A 38 2.51 -35.05 16.71
N ALA A 39 2.99 -34.48 15.62
CA ALA A 39 2.16 -34.08 14.50
C ALA A 39 3.03 -33.92 13.23
N LEU A 40 2.55 -34.43 12.11
CA LEU A 40 3.03 -34.06 10.79
C LEU A 40 2.09 -32.96 10.25
N LYS A 41 2.58 -31.73 10.19
CA LYS A 41 1.82 -30.60 9.73
C LYS A 41 2.14 -30.29 8.29
N ILE A 42 1.09 -30.04 7.49
CA ILE A 42 1.19 -29.60 6.11
C ILE A 42 0.37 -28.34 5.98
N ALA A 43 0.98 -27.28 5.43
CA ALA A 43 0.34 -25.99 5.25
C ALA A 43 0.78 -25.33 3.94
N GLY A 44 -0.05 -24.43 3.41
CA GLY A 44 0.38 -23.40 2.50
C GLY A 44 1.10 -22.31 3.29
N LEU A 45 2.07 -21.65 2.69
CA LEU A 45 2.82 -20.57 3.30
C LEU A 45 3.13 -19.53 2.24
N TRP A 46 2.77 -18.28 2.46
CA TRP A 46 3.34 -17.21 1.66
C TRP A 46 4.39 -16.42 2.47
N LYS A 47 5.40 -15.92 1.76
CA LYS A 47 6.48 -15.12 2.33
C LYS A 47 6.88 -13.98 1.43
N THR A 48 7.26 -12.86 2.06
CA THR A 48 7.96 -11.79 1.34
C THR A 48 9.47 -11.95 1.49
N HIS A 49 10.18 -11.67 0.42
CA HIS A 49 11.64 -11.62 0.37
C HIS A 49 12.11 -10.30 -0.21
N GLY A 50 13.28 -9.80 0.16
CA GLY A 50 13.85 -8.59 -0.40
C GLY A 50 14.50 -7.68 0.63
N ARG A 51 14.34 -6.36 0.45
CA ARG A 51 14.98 -5.34 1.30
C ARG A 51 14.23 -5.09 2.61
N GLY A 52 12.95 -5.41 2.67
CA GLY A 52 12.13 -5.28 3.87
C GLY A 52 12.38 -6.42 4.85
N ASN A 53 11.73 -6.34 6.02
CA ASN A 53 11.62 -7.51 6.87
C ASN A 53 10.77 -8.55 6.14
N GLU A 54 11.03 -9.82 6.43
CA GLU A 54 10.22 -10.93 5.95
C GLU A 54 8.86 -10.89 6.67
N ASP A 55 7.79 -10.85 5.90
CA ASP A 55 6.43 -11.09 6.37
C ASP A 55 5.99 -12.44 5.83
N SER A 56 5.26 -13.22 6.63
CA SER A 56 4.82 -14.56 6.23
C SER A 56 3.58 -14.99 6.99
N GLU A 57 2.76 -15.82 6.35
CA GLU A 57 1.57 -16.37 6.95
C GLU A 57 1.32 -17.79 6.43
N GLU A 58 0.97 -18.71 7.35
CA GLU A 58 0.56 -20.08 7.01
C GLU A 58 -0.96 -20.13 6.83
N TYR A 59 -1.42 -20.88 5.83
CA TYR A 59 -2.83 -21.08 5.52
C TYR A 59 -3.15 -22.54 5.22
N GLY A 60 -4.39 -22.95 5.46
CA GLY A 60 -4.85 -24.30 5.21
C GLY A 60 -4.07 -25.39 5.97
N GLU A 61 -3.50 -25.06 7.14
CA GLU A 61 -2.75 -26.02 7.97
C GLU A 61 -3.64 -27.16 8.47
N TYR A 62 -3.14 -28.38 8.36
CA TYR A 62 -3.73 -29.55 9.00
C TYR A 62 -2.69 -30.57 9.43
N SER A 63 -3.05 -31.40 10.43
CA SER A 63 -2.21 -32.52 10.87
C SER A 63 -2.54 -33.75 10.05
N ALA A 64 -1.56 -34.23 9.27
CA ALA A 64 -1.72 -35.37 8.36
C ALA A 64 -1.36 -36.71 8.99
N PHE A 65 -0.58 -36.70 10.07
CA PHE A 65 -0.15 -37.93 10.77
C PHE A 65 0.32 -37.61 12.19
N ASP A 66 0.10 -38.56 13.12
CA ASP A 66 0.71 -38.62 14.45
C ASP A 66 1.13 -40.09 14.75
N GLY A 67 2.09 -40.26 15.66
CA GLY A 67 2.53 -41.57 16.12
C GLY A 67 3.99 -41.90 15.84
N LEU A 68 4.33 -43.18 16.09
CA LEU A 68 5.70 -43.70 15.95
C LEU A 68 6.03 -43.99 14.48
N MET A 69 7.16 -43.47 14.02
CA MET A 69 7.79 -43.80 12.75
C MET A 69 9.09 -44.55 13.01
N LYS A 70 9.28 -45.72 12.39
CA LYS A 70 10.45 -46.59 12.59
C LYS A 70 11.54 -46.30 11.56
N ALA A 71 12.79 -46.47 11.97
CA ALA A 71 13.93 -46.39 11.07
C ALA A 71 13.80 -47.32 9.87
N GLY A 72 14.09 -46.83 8.67
CA GLY A 72 13.92 -47.55 7.41
C GLY A 72 12.52 -47.48 6.79
N GLU A 73 11.53 -46.92 7.50
CA GLU A 73 10.18 -46.73 6.98
C GLU A 73 10.14 -45.60 5.95
N VAL A 74 9.35 -45.79 4.89
CA VAL A 74 9.00 -44.75 3.90
C VAL A 74 7.51 -44.49 3.99
N LYS A 75 7.13 -43.25 4.30
CA LYS A 75 5.72 -42.83 4.29
C LYS A 75 5.43 -41.96 3.10
N SER A 76 4.30 -42.20 2.45
CA SER A 76 3.77 -41.40 1.36
C SER A 76 2.40 -40.86 1.77
N ILE A 77 2.29 -39.55 1.89
CA ILE A 77 1.11 -38.87 2.43
C ILE A 77 0.59 -37.86 1.39
N PRO A 78 -0.60 -38.09 0.82
CA PRO A 78 -1.21 -37.14 -0.10
C PRO A 78 -1.69 -35.93 0.66
N PHE A 79 -1.66 -34.76 -0.01
CA PHE A 79 -2.16 -33.49 0.54
C PHE A 79 -3.01 -32.72 -0.46
N SER A 80 -3.85 -31.83 0.08
CA SER A 80 -4.69 -30.92 -0.68
C SER A 80 -4.92 -29.64 0.14
N ILE A 81 -4.39 -28.52 -0.34
CA ILE A 81 -4.48 -27.21 0.31
C ILE A 81 -5.27 -26.27 -0.61
N LEU A 82 -6.30 -25.62 -0.09
CA LEU A 82 -7.06 -24.61 -0.81
C LEU A 82 -6.32 -23.29 -0.77
N ILE A 83 -6.29 -22.58 -1.90
CA ILE A 83 -5.66 -21.24 -2.02
C ILE A 83 -6.79 -20.20 -1.92
N GLU A 84 -6.99 -19.64 -0.72
CA GLU A 84 -7.97 -18.60 -0.43
C GLU A 84 -7.32 -17.49 0.38
N ASP A 85 -7.75 -16.24 0.16
CA ASP A 85 -7.34 -15.05 0.93
C ASP A 85 -5.81 -14.86 1.06
N VAL A 86 -5.11 -15.18 0.00
CA VAL A 86 -3.65 -15.05 -0.05
C VAL A 86 -3.23 -14.05 -1.13
N PRO A 87 -2.08 -13.37 -0.97
CA PRO A 87 -1.55 -12.48 -2.00
C PRO A 87 -1.21 -13.28 -3.27
N LEU A 88 -1.15 -12.60 -4.40
CA LEU A 88 -0.61 -13.18 -5.62
C LEU A 88 0.92 -13.23 -5.58
N THR A 89 1.52 -14.17 -6.30
CA THR A 89 2.97 -14.16 -6.52
C THR A 89 3.39 -12.86 -7.19
N TYR A 90 4.39 -12.19 -6.62
CA TYR A 90 4.89 -10.91 -7.11
C TYR A 90 6.41 -10.92 -7.21
N ARG A 91 6.94 -10.31 -8.28
CA ARG A 91 8.38 -10.14 -8.53
C ARG A 91 8.67 -8.66 -8.76
N GLY A 92 9.02 -7.94 -7.70
CA GLY A 92 9.33 -6.52 -7.75
C GLY A 92 10.82 -6.19 -7.71
N GLU A 93 11.14 -4.90 -7.54
CA GLU A 93 12.52 -4.44 -7.40
C GLU A 93 12.99 -4.42 -5.94
N SER A 94 12.07 -4.18 -5.00
CA SER A 94 12.39 -4.07 -3.58
C SER A 94 11.97 -5.28 -2.77
N PHE A 95 10.96 -6.02 -3.22
CA PHE A 95 10.50 -7.24 -2.58
C PHE A 95 9.82 -8.19 -3.56
N TYR A 96 9.71 -9.45 -3.16
CA TYR A 96 9.01 -10.54 -3.85
C TYR A 96 7.97 -11.14 -2.90
N VAL A 97 6.92 -11.75 -3.45
CA VAL A 97 5.96 -12.58 -2.71
C VAL A 97 5.99 -13.97 -3.31
N ASP A 98 6.34 -14.96 -2.52
CA ASP A 98 6.49 -16.36 -2.90
C ASP A 98 5.57 -17.25 -2.09
N HIS A 99 5.13 -18.36 -2.71
CA HIS A 99 4.28 -19.36 -2.09
C HIS A 99 4.96 -20.71 -1.97
N TYR A 100 4.70 -21.39 -0.88
CA TYR A 100 5.28 -22.70 -0.57
C TYR A 100 4.24 -23.65 0.00
N VAL A 101 4.37 -24.94 -0.33
CA VAL A 101 3.86 -25.99 0.53
C VAL A 101 4.91 -26.22 1.61
N ASN A 102 4.55 -26.04 2.86
CA ASN A 102 5.42 -26.20 4.02
C ASN A 102 5.03 -27.47 4.78
N VAL A 103 6.03 -28.32 5.04
CA VAL A 103 5.86 -29.58 5.79
C VAL A 103 6.77 -29.54 7.01
N ARG A 104 6.21 -29.82 8.19
CA ARG A 104 6.92 -29.86 9.45
C ARG A 104 6.56 -31.11 10.26
N ILE A 105 7.57 -31.85 10.73
CA ILE A 105 7.40 -32.97 11.63
C ILE A 105 7.72 -32.51 13.06
N ASP A 106 6.69 -32.32 13.88
CA ASP A 106 6.83 -31.95 15.31
C ASP A 106 7.37 -33.14 16.11
N ILE A 107 8.60 -32.99 16.61
CA ILE A 107 9.28 -34.00 17.40
C ILE A 107 9.55 -33.45 18.80
N PRO A 108 8.98 -34.05 19.88
CA PRO A 108 9.19 -33.56 21.23
C PRO A 108 10.68 -33.40 21.59
N TRP A 109 11.02 -32.26 22.15
CA TRP A 109 12.36 -31.93 22.68
C TRP A 109 13.50 -31.91 21.65
N ARG A 110 13.23 -31.67 20.37
CA ARG A 110 14.22 -31.60 19.30
C ARG A 110 13.85 -30.55 18.25
N LEU A 111 14.79 -30.26 17.34
CA LEU A 111 14.53 -29.47 16.16
C LEU A 111 13.66 -30.28 15.19
N ASP A 112 12.58 -29.65 14.71
CA ASP A 112 11.64 -30.23 13.78
C ASP A 112 12.25 -30.32 12.37
N PRO A 113 12.24 -31.48 11.72
CA PRO A 113 12.52 -31.57 10.30
C PRO A 113 11.47 -30.81 9.50
N THR A 114 11.91 -29.96 8.58
CA THR A 114 11.04 -29.18 7.72
C THR A 114 11.45 -29.32 6.25
N ALA A 115 10.48 -29.20 5.35
CA ALA A 115 10.72 -29.09 3.92
C ALA A 115 9.70 -28.12 3.32
N SER A 116 10.10 -27.43 2.27
CA SER A 116 9.23 -26.51 1.54
C SER A 116 9.36 -26.69 0.04
N LYS A 117 8.25 -26.59 -0.69
CA LYS A 117 8.21 -26.66 -2.15
C LYS A 117 7.49 -25.44 -2.69
N GLU A 118 8.20 -24.65 -3.50
CA GLU A 118 7.66 -23.43 -4.12
C GLU A 118 6.63 -23.75 -5.21
N PHE A 119 5.62 -22.87 -5.30
CA PHE A 119 4.65 -22.80 -6.38
C PHE A 119 4.24 -21.35 -6.66
N LEU A 120 3.55 -21.10 -7.77
CA LEU A 120 3.12 -19.78 -8.17
C LEU A 120 1.60 -19.66 -8.00
N VAL A 121 1.17 -18.51 -7.48
CA VAL A 121 -0.23 -18.09 -7.45
C VAL A 121 -0.40 -16.92 -8.39
N LEU A 122 -1.09 -17.15 -9.52
CA LEU A 122 -1.33 -16.16 -10.56
C LEU A 122 -2.76 -15.62 -10.49
N PRO A 123 -3.05 -14.49 -11.15
CA PRO A 123 -4.41 -14.00 -11.29
C PRO A 123 -5.31 -15.03 -11.96
N GLY A 124 -6.56 -15.07 -11.53
CA GLY A 124 -7.59 -16.00 -11.98
C GLY A 124 -8.33 -16.57 -10.77
N GLY A 125 -9.47 -17.22 -10.99
CA GLY A 125 -10.35 -17.67 -9.93
C GLY A 125 -11.23 -16.54 -9.36
N ILE A 126 -12.15 -16.89 -8.47
CA ILE A 126 -13.09 -15.95 -7.81
C ILE A 126 -12.55 -15.70 -6.42
N GLN A 127 -12.30 -14.43 -6.09
CA GLN A 127 -12.02 -13.99 -4.72
C GLN A 127 -13.05 -12.91 -4.36
N GLU A 128 -13.75 -13.09 -3.26
CA GLU A 128 -14.54 -12.03 -2.64
C GLU A 128 -13.58 -11.05 -1.94
N ILE A 129 -13.73 -9.76 -2.22
CA ILE A 129 -12.99 -8.71 -1.53
C ILE A 129 -13.90 -8.19 -0.42
N ASP A 130 -13.63 -8.56 0.82
CA ASP A 130 -14.49 -8.25 1.96
C ASP A 130 -14.50 -6.77 2.37
N GLU A 131 -13.45 -6.01 2.12
CA GLU A 131 -13.44 -4.57 2.37
C GLU A 131 -12.49 -3.80 1.43
N PRO A 132 -12.95 -2.68 0.83
CA PRO A 132 -12.05 -1.77 0.14
C PRO A 132 -11.11 -1.11 1.14
N LEU A 133 -9.82 -1.05 0.81
CA LEU A 133 -8.83 -0.28 1.57
C LEU A 133 -9.31 1.17 1.72
N ASN A 134 -9.71 1.56 2.95
CA ASN A 134 -10.16 2.91 3.24
C ASN A 134 -9.14 3.94 2.74
N ALA A 135 -9.50 4.63 1.66
CA ALA A 135 -8.72 5.70 1.08
C ALA A 135 -8.97 7.00 1.86
N ALA A 136 -8.24 7.19 2.97
CA ALA A 136 -8.23 8.51 3.58
C ALA A 136 -7.44 9.48 2.67
N PRO A 137 -7.96 10.69 2.37
CA PRO A 137 -7.24 11.67 1.57
C PRO A 137 -5.92 12.03 2.24
N SER A 138 -4.82 11.86 1.53
CA SER A 138 -3.53 12.31 2.03
C SER A 138 -3.40 13.81 1.78
N THR A 139 -3.37 14.60 2.85
CA THR A 139 -2.98 16.01 2.74
C THR A 139 -1.58 16.10 2.13
N SER A 140 -1.50 16.71 0.96
CA SER A 140 -0.27 16.86 0.19
C SER A 140 0.78 17.66 0.95
N ALA A 141 2.03 17.22 0.84
CA ALA A 141 3.21 17.85 1.39
C ALA A 141 3.29 19.34 1.07
N ILE A 142 3.68 20.11 2.07
CA ILE A 142 4.01 21.53 2.02
C ILE A 142 5.03 21.76 0.91
N GLU A 143 4.69 22.65 -0.02
CA GLU A 143 5.49 22.94 -1.21
C GLU A 143 6.90 23.46 -0.87
N THR A 144 7.84 23.15 -1.75
CA THR A 144 9.30 23.38 -1.63
C THR A 144 9.70 24.83 -1.32
N GLY A 145 8.86 25.82 -1.67
CA GLY A 145 9.11 27.25 -1.37
C GLY A 145 9.04 27.60 0.13
N CYS A 146 8.15 26.96 0.88
CA CYS A 146 8.06 27.15 2.32
C CYS A 146 9.24 26.51 3.06
N ALA A 147 9.84 25.46 2.51
CA ALA A 147 10.98 24.78 3.11
C ALA A 147 12.24 25.69 3.16
N ILE A 148 12.48 26.48 2.12
CA ILE A 148 13.62 27.41 2.06
C ILE A 148 13.46 28.53 3.09
N LEU A 149 12.26 29.08 3.25
CA LEU A 149 11.97 30.12 4.23
C LEU A 149 12.07 29.61 5.67
N ILE A 150 11.64 28.37 5.89
CA ILE A 150 11.78 27.68 7.19
C ILE A 150 13.26 27.46 7.51
N LEU A 151 14.06 27.01 6.53
CA LEU A 151 15.50 26.83 6.72
C LEU A 151 16.24 28.16 7.03
N LEU A 152 15.84 29.27 6.37
CA LEU A 152 16.37 30.60 6.67
C LEU A 152 16.01 31.06 8.08
N LEU A 153 14.79 30.83 8.54
CA LEU A 153 14.37 31.15 9.91
C LEU A 153 15.10 30.31 10.95
N ILE A 154 15.28 29.02 10.69
CA ILE A 154 16.08 28.12 11.54
C ILE A 154 17.53 28.60 11.62
N LEU A 155 18.12 29.02 10.49
CA LEU A 155 19.48 29.57 10.44
C LEU A 155 19.59 30.87 11.25
N ILE A 156 18.64 31.79 11.14
CA ILE A 156 18.61 33.04 11.92
C ILE A 156 18.47 32.73 13.42
N CYS A 157 17.59 31.81 13.83
CA CYS A 157 17.46 31.39 15.22
C CYS A 157 18.75 30.75 15.76
N TYR A 158 19.43 29.96 14.93
CA TYR A 158 20.72 29.36 15.26
C TYR A 158 21.81 30.40 15.43
N LEU A 159 21.89 31.44 14.58
CA LEU A 159 22.82 32.56 14.69
C LEU A 159 22.57 33.37 15.98
N ILE A 160 21.31 33.63 16.31
CA ILE A 160 20.94 34.29 17.58
C ILE A 160 21.37 33.45 18.78
N TYR A 161 21.16 32.14 18.72
CA TYR A 161 21.61 31.19 19.76
C TYR A 161 23.13 31.23 19.97
N LEU A 162 23.94 31.33 18.90
CA LEU A 162 25.40 31.38 18.99
C LEU A 162 25.94 32.67 19.64
N VAL A 163 25.21 33.80 19.46
CA VAL A 163 25.63 35.14 19.95
C VAL A 163 25.11 35.41 21.37
N SER A 164 24.07 34.68 21.82
CA SER A 164 23.44 34.90 23.12
C SER A 164 24.26 34.40 24.31
N PRO A 165 24.30 35.11 25.46
CA PRO A 165 24.87 34.60 26.69
C PRO A 165 24.20 33.31 27.17
N ASP A 166 24.94 32.47 27.94
CA ASP A 166 24.45 31.12 28.30
C ASP A 166 23.12 31.10 29.03
N GLU A 167 22.84 32.07 29.88
CA GLU A 167 21.57 32.17 30.64
C GLU A 167 20.37 32.49 29.76
N SER A 168 20.56 33.14 28.60
CA SER A 168 19.48 33.54 27.68
C SER A 168 19.29 32.59 26.51
N LYS A 169 20.16 31.61 26.30
CA LYS A 169 20.12 30.66 25.18
C LYS A 169 18.83 29.83 25.14
N GLN A 170 18.36 29.36 26.30
CA GLN A 170 17.11 28.63 26.36
C GLN A 170 15.89 29.48 25.97
N ILE A 171 15.86 30.73 26.41
CA ILE A 171 14.75 31.68 26.10
C ILE A 171 14.78 31.97 24.59
N ALA A 172 15.96 32.22 24.01
CA ALA A 172 16.11 32.46 22.58
C ALA A 172 15.67 31.27 21.73
N LEU A 173 15.96 30.04 22.17
CA LEU A 173 15.54 28.80 21.50
C LEU A 173 14.02 28.66 21.51
N TRP A 174 13.36 28.84 22.66
CA TRP A 174 11.91 28.75 22.77
C TRP A 174 11.19 29.86 22.02
N MET A 175 11.72 31.07 22.01
CA MET A 175 11.17 32.17 21.18
C MET A 175 11.29 31.85 19.69
N GLY A 176 12.41 31.28 19.26
CA GLY A 176 12.58 30.84 17.87
C GLY A 176 11.58 29.77 17.45
N VAL A 177 11.35 28.79 18.30
CA VAL A 177 10.33 27.74 18.07
C VAL A 177 8.92 28.32 18.01
N LEU A 178 8.56 29.23 18.93
CA LEU A 178 7.26 29.91 18.95
C LEU A 178 7.03 30.75 17.70
N LEU A 179 8.03 31.52 17.25
CA LEU A 179 7.97 32.29 16.02
C LEU A 179 7.85 31.41 14.79
N LEU A 180 8.54 30.26 14.75
CA LEU A 180 8.44 29.28 13.69
C LEU A 180 7.03 28.68 13.60
N VAL A 181 6.45 28.26 14.73
CA VAL A 181 5.08 27.74 14.80
C VAL A 181 4.06 28.81 14.39
N ALA A 182 4.20 30.03 14.88
CA ALA A 182 3.33 31.16 14.51
C ALA A 182 3.45 31.50 13.02
N PHE A 183 4.64 31.41 12.44
CA PHE A 183 4.89 31.64 11.01
C PHE A 183 4.23 30.53 10.16
N ILE A 184 4.41 29.26 10.51
CA ILE A 184 3.78 28.12 9.82
C ILE A 184 2.26 28.29 9.84
N TYR A 185 1.69 28.65 10.99
CA TYR A 185 0.25 28.88 11.12
C TYR A 185 -0.23 30.11 10.31
N LYS A 186 0.55 31.18 10.29
CA LYS A 186 0.22 32.42 9.57
C LYS A 186 0.36 32.30 8.06
N VAL A 187 1.25 31.46 7.55
CA VAL A 187 1.49 31.28 6.10
C VAL A 187 0.62 30.17 5.51
N GLY A 188 0.43 29.08 6.22
CA GLY A 188 -0.39 27.94 5.74
C GLY A 188 -1.87 28.27 5.61
N ALA A 189 -2.45 28.94 6.61
CA ALA A 189 -3.86 29.31 6.62
C ALA A 189 -4.29 30.28 5.50
N PRO A 190 -3.56 31.37 5.18
CA PRO A 190 -3.94 32.25 4.08
C PRO A 190 -3.80 31.60 2.70
N ILE A 191 -2.88 30.66 2.50
CA ILE A 191 -2.73 29.94 1.22
C ILE A 191 -3.99 29.09 0.94
N LYS A 192 -4.46 28.32 1.92
CA LYS A 192 -5.71 27.56 1.81
C LYS A 192 -6.91 28.49 1.54
N ARG A 193 -7.04 29.58 2.29
CA ARG A 193 -8.12 30.58 2.11
C ARG A 193 -8.08 31.28 0.74
N LEU A 194 -6.90 31.57 0.20
CA LEU A 194 -6.78 32.19 -1.13
C LEU A 194 -7.34 31.28 -2.23
N ARG A 195 -7.09 29.99 -2.13
CA ARG A 195 -7.61 28.97 -3.05
C ARG A 195 -9.13 28.82 -2.91
N GLU A 196 -9.62 28.64 -1.71
CA GLU A 196 -11.06 28.50 -1.41
C GLU A 196 -11.84 29.76 -1.82
N ASN A 197 -11.28 30.95 -1.60
CA ASN A 197 -11.90 32.22 -1.99
C ASN A 197 -11.94 32.48 -3.51
N LYS A 198 -11.20 31.71 -4.32
CA LYS A 198 -11.23 31.82 -5.78
C LYS A 198 -11.98 30.64 -6.42
N LEU A 199 -11.55 29.42 -6.09
CA LEU A 199 -12.01 28.21 -6.74
C LEU A 199 -13.36 27.71 -6.18
N GLY A 200 -13.69 28.07 -4.93
CA GLY A 200 -14.81 27.49 -4.21
C GLY A 200 -14.53 26.05 -3.78
N LEU A 201 -15.59 25.32 -3.50
CA LEU A 201 -15.54 23.89 -3.19
C LEU A 201 -15.35 23.10 -4.50
N VAL A 202 -14.40 22.18 -4.51
CA VAL A 202 -14.20 21.22 -5.61
C VAL A 202 -14.61 19.85 -5.10
N THR A 203 -15.59 19.24 -5.76
CA THR A 203 -16.03 17.89 -5.53
C THR A 203 -15.41 16.97 -6.57
N VAL A 204 -14.88 15.85 -6.14
CA VAL A 204 -14.35 14.80 -7.01
C VAL A 204 -15.27 13.61 -6.93
N GLU A 205 -15.83 13.20 -8.05
CA GLU A 205 -16.64 11.99 -8.20
C GLU A 205 -15.78 10.97 -8.95
N ILE A 206 -15.54 9.82 -8.34
CA ILE A 206 -14.84 8.65 -8.92
C ILE A 206 -15.66 7.43 -8.52
N ASP A 207 -16.10 6.64 -9.51
CA ASP A 207 -17.05 5.55 -9.29
C ASP A 207 -16.50 4.46 -8.37
N THR A 208 -15.21 4.18 -8.43
CA THR A 208 -14.59 3.14 -7.60
C THR A 208 -13.11 3.42 -7.36
N CYS A 209 -12.61 3.02 -6.19
CA CYS A 209 -11.18 2.95 -5.91
C CYS A 209 -10.58 1.56 -6.20
N ILE A 210 -11.42 0.56 -6.49
CA ILE A 210 -10.99 -0.77 -6.93
C ILE A 210 -10.91 -0.76 -8.45
N VAL A 211 -9.72 -1.01 -8.97
CA VAL A 211 -9.43 -0.92 -10.41
C VAL A 211 -8.74 -2.18 -10.90
N THR A 212 -8.87 -2.47 -12.19
CA THR A 212 -8.25 -3.62 -12.82
C THR A 212 -7.24 -3.20 -13.89
N PRO A 213 -6.25 -4.03 -14.21
CA PRO A 213 -5.36 -3.77 -15.33
C PRO A 213 -6.12 -3.58 -16.65
N ASN A 214 -5.62 -2.71 -17.50
CA ASN A 214 -6.17 -2.45 -18.82
C ASN A 214 -7.66 -2.04 -18.76
N SER A 215 -8.02 -1.15 -17.81
CA SER A 215 -9.36 -0.57 -17.63
C SER A 215 -9.26 0.95 -17.59
N SER A 216 -10.42 1.63 -17.68
CA SER A 216 -10.53 3.05 -17.45
C SER A 216 -11.28 3.34 -16.16
N VAL A 217 -10.92 4.44 -15.50
CA VAL A 217 -11.59 4.95 -14.30
C VAL A 217 -12.25 6.27 -14.67
N PRO A 218 -13.57 6.34 -14.76
CA PRO A 218 -14.28 7.58 -14.99
C PRO A 218 -14.08 8.52 -13.80
N TYR A 219 -13.84 9.79 -14.09
CA TYR A 219 -13.73 10.84 -13.08
C TYR A 219 -14.58 12.03 -13.47
N LYS A 220 -15.04 12.76 -12.46
CA LYS A 220 -15.76 14.00 -12.64
C LYS A 220 -15.35 15.00 -11.55
N LEU A 221 -14.88 16.16 -11.96
CA LEU A 221 -14.58 17.29 -11.11
C LEU A 221 -15.69 18.32 -11.25
N VAL A 222 -16.38 18.62 -10.16
CA VAL A 222 -17.43 19.64 -10.12
C VAL A 222 -17.02 20.75 -9.16
N PHE A 223 -17.09 22.00 -9.63
CA PHE A 223 -16.77 23.14 -8.78
C PHE A 223 -17.53 24.40 -9.24
N THR A 224 -17.70 25.34 -8.30
CA THR A 224 -18.35 26.62 -8.58
C THR A 224 -17.40 27.74 -8.17
N PRO A 225 -16.68 28.34 -9.12
CA PRO A 225 -15.74 29.42 -8.83
C PRO A 225 -16.44 30.61 -8.17
N LEU A 226 -15.83 31.17 -7.12
CA LEU A 226 -16.35 32.39 -6.47
C LEU A 226 -15.85 33.64 -7.16
N LYS A 227 -14.79 33.56 -7.97
CA LYS A 227 -14.20 34.63 -8.76
C LYS A 227 -13.92 34.13 -10.17
N HIS A 228 -13.66 35.07 -11.07
CA HIS A 228 -13.12 34.73 -12.38
C HIS A 228 -11.78 34.03 -12.23
N ILE A 229 -11.65 32.82 -12.78
CA ILE A 229 -10.43 32.02 -12.69
C ILE A 229 -9.97 31.54 -14.07
N GLU A 230 -8.66 31.50 -14.23
CA GLU A 230 -7.97 30.90 -15.35
C GLU A 230 -7.31 29.59 -14.85
N VAL A 231 -7.71 28.47 -15.42
CA VAL A 231 -7.07 27.16 -15.19
C VAL A 231 -6.14 26.92 -16.36
N ASN A 232 -4.85 26.74 -16.09
CA ASN A 232 -3.85 26.51 -17.13
C ASN A 232 -3.95 25.08 -17.67
N GLU A 233 -4.03 24.12 -16.75
CA GLU A 233 -4.18 22.70 -17.06
C GLU A 233 -4.78 21.94 -15.87
N VAL A 234 -5.37 20.79 -16.14
CA VAL A 234 -5.71 19.80 -15.14
C VAL A 234 -4.99 18.50 -15.50
N THR A 235 -4.23 17.96 -14.58
CA THR A 235 -3.44 16.74 -14.81
C THR A 235 -3.78 15.66 -13.79
N ALA A 236 -3.77 14.42 -14.23
CA ALA A 236 -3.81 13.23 -13.39
C ALA A 236 -2.43 12.56 -13.40
N LYS A 237 -1.92 12.27 -12.22
CA LYS A 237 -0.69 11.52 -12.03
C LYS A 237 -1.00 10.17 -11.39
N LEU A 238 -0.89 9.10 -12.17
CA LEU A 238 -1.01 7.73 -11.70
C LEU A 238 0.38 7.21 -11.29
N THR A 239 0.49 6.67 -10.09
CA THR A 239 1.77 6.14 -9.58
C THR A 239 1.59 4.81 -8.88
N ALA A 240 2.57 3.91 -9.06
CA ALA A 240 2.72 2.72 -8.24
C ALA A 240 4.07 2.72 -7.52
N LYS A 241 4.06 2.38 -6.24
CA LYS A 241 5.23 2.43 -5.37
C LYS A 241 5.35 1.17 -4.53
N GLU A 242 6.54 0.61 -4.53
CA GLU A 242 6.95 -0.32 -3.49
C GLU A 242 7.42 0.47 -2.26
N VAL A 243 6.93 0.07 -1.11
CA VAL A 243 7.35 0.63 0.18
C VAL A 243 7.72 -0.54 1.08
N VAL A 244 8.97 -0.62 1.45
CA VAL A 244 9.49 -1.69 2.31
C VAL A 244 10.15 -1.13 3.55
N THR A 245 9.95 -1.80 4.67
CA THR A 245 10.51 -1.41 5.96
C THR A 245 11.44 -2.51 6.47
N SER A 246 12.66 -2.12 6.83
CA SER A 246 13.68 -3.01 7.37
C SER A 246 14.09 -2.58 8.76
N GLY A 247 14.37 -3.56 9.63
CA GLY A 247 14.76 -3.32 11.01
C GLY A 247 13.59 -3.12 11.97
N SER A 248 13.91 -2.87 13.25
CA SER A 248 12.93 -2.68 14.32
C SER A 248 13.32 -1.55 15.25
N GLY A 249 12.35 -1.02 16.00
CA GLY A 249 12.57 0.05 16.98
C GLY A 249 13.22 1.29 16.37
N THR A 250 14.29 1.77 16.98
CA THR A 250 15.04 2.97 16.54
C THR A 250 15.84 2.76 15.26
N ASN A 251 16.09 1.51 14.85
CA ASN A 251 16.84 1.17 13.64
C ASN A 251 15.94 0.91 12.43
N LYS A 252 14.65 1.22 12.53
CA LYS A 252 13.68 1.07 11.44
C LYS A 252 14.03 1.99 10.27
N ARG A 253 14.17 1.42 9.07
CA ARG A 253 14.42 2.15 7.81
C ARG A 253 13.34 1.82 6.80
N THR A 254 12.80 2.84 6.15
CA THR A 254 11.79 2.68 5.09
C THR A 254 12.40 3.06 3.75
N PHE A 255 12.31 2.14 2.79
CA PHE A 255 12.70 2.36 1.40
C PHE A 255 11.46 2.50 0.54
N ARG A 256 11.52 3.40 -0.45
CA ARG A 256 10.43 3.64 -1.40
C ARG A 256 11.01 3.57 -2.80
N LYS A 257 10.41 2.76 -3.65
CA LYS A 257 10.76 2.65 -5.06
C LYS A 257 9.52 2.94 -5.91
N MET A 258 9.65 3.88 -6.83
CA MET A 258 8.64 4.12 -7.86
C MET A 258 8.81 3.06 -8.94
N ILE A 259 7.75 2.28 -9.20
CA ILE A 259 7.73 1.25 -10.23
C ILE A 259 6.92 1.66 -11.45
N PHE A 260 5.99 2.60 -11.27
CA PHE A 260 5.20 3.18 -12.35
C PHE A 260 4.89 4.65 -12.08
N GLU A 261 4.97 5.48 -13.10
CA GLU A 261 4.57 6.88 -13.06
C GLU A 261 4.09 7.31 -14.45
N GLU A 262 2.88 7.81 -14.53
CA GLU A 262 2.30 8.38 -15.74
C GLU A 262 1.55 9.65 -15.39
N ILE A 263 1.70 10.67 -16.24
CA ILE A 263 0.98 11.94 -16.12
C ILE A 263 0.13 12.12 -17.37
N THR A 264 -1.18 12.19 -17.16
CA THR A 264 -2.16 12.41 -18.22
C THR A 264 -2.73 13.82 -18.12
N ASN A 265 -2.77 14.55 -19.22
CA ASN A 265 -3.47 15.83 -19.28
C ASN A 265 -4.98 15.55 -19.38
N LEU A 266 -5.74 16.06 -18.41
CA LEU A 266 -7.20 15.89 -18.33
C LEU A 266 -7.95 17.06 -18.99
N SER A 267 -7.37 18.25 -18.97
CA SER A 267 -7.95 19.45 -19.56
C SER A 267 -6.87 20.50 -19.81
N ASP A 268 -6.94 21.11 -20.97
CA ASP A 268 -6.13 22.26 -21.35
C ASP A 268 -6.65 23.56 -20.74
N TYR A 269 -6.04 24.68 -21.12
CA TYR A 269 -6.42 26.02 -20.67
C TYR A 269 -7.90 26.31 -20.80
N GLN A 270 -8.54 26.72 -19.69
CA GLN A 270 -9.94 27.10 -19.62
C GLN A 270 -10.18 28.32 -18.73
N LEU A 271 -11.20 29.12 -19.12
CA LEU A 271 -11.67 30.30 -18.37
C LEU A 271 -13.03 29.96 -17.72
N PHE A 272 -13.15 30.17 -16.42
CA PHE A 272 -14.39 29.93 -15.70
C PHE A 272 -14.95 31.21 -15.09
N GLN A 273 -16.26 31.41 -15.26
CA GLN A 273 -16.99 32.55 -14.75
C GLN A 273 -17.40 32.37 -13.29
N PRO A 274 -17.45 33.43 -12.49
CA PRO A 274 -17.91 33.37 -11.12
C PRO A 274 -19.34 32.82 -11.01
N HIS A 275 -19.61 32.06 -9.97
CA HIS A 275 -20.94 31.57 -9.60
C HIS A 275 -21.63 30.70 -10.67
N ARG A 276 -20.88 30.18 -11.64
CA ARG A 276 -21.35 29.18 -12.60
C ARG A 276 -20.71 27.85 -12.27
N SER A 277 -21.55 26.81 -12.15
CA SER A 277 -21.04 25.45 -12.00
C SER A 277 -20.21 25.06 -13.21
N ALA A 278 -19.04 24.53 -12.96
CA ALA A 278 -18.12 24.00 -13.96
C ALA A 278 -17.90 22.52 -13.72
N GLU A 279 -17.73 21.78 -14.81
CA GLU A 279 -17.50 20.34 -14.80
C GLU A 279 -16.34 20.02 -15.73
N ILE A 280 -15.44 19.16 -15.25
CA ILE A 280 -14.36 18.54 -16.04
C ILE A 280 -14.46 17.04 -15.80
N SER A 281 -14.75 16.28 -16.85
CA SER A 281 -14.94 14.83 -16.77
C SER A 281 -14.17 14.10 -17.85
N GLY A 282 -13.90 12.83 -17.65
CA GLY A 282 -13.18 11.97 -18.58
C GLY A 282 -12.81 10.65 -17.95
N ASP A 283 -11.85 9.97 -18.58
CA ASP A 283 -11.39 8.65 -18.17
C ASP A 283 -9.88 8.67 -17.91
N ILE A 284 -9.46 7.98 -16.84
CA ILE A 284 -8.05 7.75 -16.51
C ILE A 284 -7.75 6.30 -16.81
N TRP A 285 -6.78 6.06 -17.69
CA TRP A 285 -6.41 4.73 -18.11
C TRP A 285 -5.52 4.05 -17.06
N ILE A 286 -5.84 2.79 -16.73
CA ILE A 286 -5.02 1.93 -15.88
C ILE A 286 -4.20 1.01 -16.79
N PRO A 287 -2.86 0.98 -16.67
CA PRO A 287 -2.00 0.20 -17.55
C PRO A 287 -2.22 -1.31 -17.40
N ASP A 288 -1.82 -2.06 -18.40
CA ASP A 288 -1.73 -3.51 -18.32
C ASP A 288 -0.52 -3.88 -17.47
N THR A 289 -0.74 -4.51 -16.31
CA THR A 289 0.30 -4.81 -15.34
C THR A 289 -0.08 -5.97 -14.42
N MET A 290 0.93 -6.67 -13.94
CA MET A 290 0.82 -7.71 -12.91
C MET A 290 1.21 -7.20 -11.50
N ALA A 291 1.43 -5.89 -11.35
CA ALA A 291 1.80 -5.26 -10.09
C ALA A 291 0.54 -4.94 -9.26
N TYR A 292 -0.18 -5.95 -8.82
CA TYR A 292 -1.39 -5.80 -8.03
C TYR A 292 -1.11 -5.18 -6.66
N SER A 293 -2.10 -4.49 -6.11
CA SER A 293 -1.98 -3.91 -4.76
C SER A 293 -1.71 -5.01 -3.73
N PHE A 294 -0.74 -4.76 -2.86
CA PHE A 294 -0.34 -5.67 -1.79
C PHE A 294 0.00 -4.90 -0.53
N ILE A 295 -0.42 -5.41 0.61
CA ILE A 295 -0.13 -4.81 1.92
C ILE A 295 0.18 -5.92 2.91
N SER A 296 1.35 -5.83 3.53
CA SER A 296 1.74 -6.58 4.73
C SER A 296 2.41 -5.64 5.73
N ASP A 297 2.89 -6.16 6.84
CA ASP A 297 3.46 -5.35 7.93
C ASP A 297 4.67 -4.53 7.49
N SER A 298 5.53 -5.11 6.68
CA SER A 298 6.82 -4.52 6.28
C SER A 298 6.93 -4.24 4.79
N ASN A 299 6.06 -4.81 3.96
CA ASN A 299 6.16 -4.74 2.51
C ASN A 299 4.81 -4.33 1.90
N THR A 300 4.84 -3.36 1.00
CA THR A 300 3.60 -2.82 0.43
C THR A 300 3.81 -2.42 -1.02
N LEU A 301 2.85 -2.75 -1.89
CA LEU A 301 2.71 -2.23 -3.24
C LEU A 301 1.43 -1.39 -3.32
N ARG A 302 1.59 -0.08 -3.54
CA ARG A 302 0.48 0.89 -3.50
C ARG A 302 0.34 1.62 -4.80
N TRP A 303 -0.89 1.66 -5.30
CA TRP A 303 -1.31 2.53 -6.38
C TRP A 303 -1.95 3.81 -5.84
N GLN A 304 -1.71 4.91 -6.52
CA GLN A 304 -2.18 6.23 -6.12
C GLN A 304 -2.46 7.09 -7.34
N LEU A 305 -3.62 7.72 -7.34
CA LEU A 305 -4.00 8.73 -8.31
C LEU A 305 -3.92 10.10 -7.64
N ALA A 306 -3.22 11.05 -8.26
CA ALA A 306 -3.17 12.43 -7.82
C ALA A 306 -3.67 13.33 -8.95
N ILE A 307 -4.74 14.09 -8.71
CA ILE A 307 -5.27 15.09 -9.63
C ILE A 307 -4.77 16.46 -9.20
N ARG A 308 -4.25 17.23 -10.14
CA ARG A 308 -3.75 18.59 -9.93
C ARG A 308 -4.45 19.53 -10.89
N MET A 309 -4.97 20.64 -10.38
CA MET A 309 -5.51 21.75 -11.16
C MET A 309 -4.60 22.96 -10.97
N ASP A 310 -3.95 23.39 -12.03
CA ASP A 310 -3.08 24.59 -12.05
C ASP A 310 -3.94 25.83 -12.29
N VAL A 311 -4.11 26.63 -11.23
CA VAL A 311 -4.94 27.84 -11.26
C VAL A 311 -4.04 29.07 -11.25
N LYS A 312 -4.11 29.89 -12.29
CA LYS A 312 -3.31 31.13 -12.44
C LYS A 312 -3.44 32.06 -11.23
N SER A 313 -2.31 32.47 -10.70
CA SER A 313 -2.23 33.40 -9.54
C SER A 313 -2.92 32.85 -8.28
N CYS A 314 -2.93 31.53 -8.12
CA CYS A 314 -3.47 30.83 -6.96
C CYS A 314 -2.63 29.55 -6.73
N PRO A 315 -2.49 29.07 -5.50
CA PRO A 315 -1.89 27.75 -5.26
C PRO A 315 -2.71 26.65 -5.94
N ASP A 316 -2.03 25.70 -6.53
CA ASP A 316 -2.67 24.56 -7.19
C ASP A 316 -3.64 23.85 -6.27
N TRP A 317 -4.76 23.45 -6.84
CA TRP A 317 -5.63 22.49 -6.17
C TRP A 317 -5.12 21.07 -6.43
N LYS A 318 -5.09 20.23 -5.39
CA LYS A 318 -4.61 18.86 -5.47
C LYS A 318 -5.56 17.94 -4.72
N TYR A 319 -5.84 16.82 -5.32
CA TYR A 319 -6.59 15.71 -4.74
C TYR A 319 -5.80 14.42 -4.91
N THR A 320 -5.84 13.53 -3.93
CA THR A 320 -5.09 12.29 -3.98
C THR A 320 -5.95 11.15 -3.47
N LEU A 321 -6.08 10.10 -4.30
CA LEU A 321 -6.83 8.90 -4.03
C LEU A 321 -5.89 7.69 -4.03
N LYS A 322 -6.04 6.80 -3.05
CA LYS A 322 -5.42 5.48 -3.08
C LYS A 322 -6.29 4.56 -3.94
N LEU A 323 -5.66 3.89 -4.88
CA LEU A 323 -6.31 2.88 -5.70
C LEU A 323 -5.91 1.49 -5.23
N GLN A 324 -6.83 0.55 -5.33
CA GLN A 324 -6.59 -0.87 -5.13
C GLN A 324 -6.64 -1.55 -6.50
N LEU A 325 -5.46 -1.90 -7.03
CA LEU A 325 -5.37 -2.65 -8.28
C LEU A 325 -5.51 -4.14 -7.98
N VAL A 326 -6.52 -4.76 -8.57
CA VAL A 326 -6.86 -6.18 -8.41
C VAL A 326 -6.98 -6.87 -9.75
N PRO A 327 -6.85 -8.21 -9.83
CA PRO A 327 -7.16 -8.97 -11.04
C PRO A 327 -8.61 -8.74 -11.50
N ARG A 328 -8.86 -8.87 -12.82
CA ARG A 328 -10.20 -8.64 -13.40
C ARG A 328 -11.28 -9.56 -12.83
N GLU A 329 -10.90 -10.76 -12.50
CA GLU A 329 -11.78 -11.80 -11.96
C GLU A 329 -12.30 -11.46 -10.56
N HIS A 330 -11.68 -10.49 -9.87
CA HIS A 330 -12.04 -10.09 -8.52
C HIS A 330 -13.11 -8.97 -8.44
N VAL A 331 -13.60 -8.46 -9.55
CA VAL A 331 -14.49 -7.26 -9.59
C VAL A 331 -15.97 -7.61 -9.67
N PHE A 332 -16.39 -8.78 -9.26
CA PHE A 332 -17.83 -9.08 -9.25
C PHE A 332 -18.45 -8.68 -7.88
N GLY A 333 -19.08 -7.49 -7.83
CA GLY A 333 -20.07 -7.20 -6.79
C GLY A 333 -20.12 -5.83 -6.12
N TYR A 334 -19.30 -4.84 -6.47
CA TYR A 334 -19.37 -3.53 -5.80
C TYR A 334 -19.60 -2.34 -6.74
N PRO A 335 -20.81 -1.76 -6.76
CA PRO A 335 -20.98 -0.36 -7.17
C PRO A 335 -20.77 0.52 -5.94
N THR A 336 -19.61 1.17 -5.79
CA THR A 336 -19.44 2.16 -4.74
C THR A 336 -18.99 3.46 -5.36
N THR A 337 -19.92 4.37 -5.55
CA THR A 337 -19.65 5.77 -5.88
C THR A 337 -19.03 6.42 -4.65
N VAL A 338 -17.75 6.77 -4.72
CA VAL A 338 -17.11 7.55 -3.67
C VAL A 338 -17.36 9.03 -3.96
N VAL A 339 -18.39 9.59 -3.32
CA VAL A 339 -18.60 11.04 -3.28
C VAL A 339 -17.90 11.57 -2.03
N GLU A 340 -16.73 12.16 -2.19
CA GLU A 340 -16.02 12.81 -1.10
C GLU A 340 -16.12 14.34 -1.29
N GLU A 341 -16.97 14.97 -0.46
CA GLU A 341 -16.88 16.41 -0.24
C GLU A 341 -15.59 16.69 0.52
N SER A 342 -14.73 17.58 0.00
CA SER A 342 -13.59 18.09 0.75
C SER A 342 -14.11 18.87 1.96
N SER A 343 -14.43 18.15 3.04
CA SER A 343 -15.05 18.71 4.22
C SER A 343 -14.15 19.73 4.90
N LEU A 344 -14.68 20.91 5.07
CA LEU A 344 -14.34 21.84 6.14
C LEU A 344 -14.50 21.11 7.48
N ASP A 345 -13.49 21.15 8.32
CA ASP A 345 -13.47 20.65 9.69
C ASP A 345 -14.81 20.85 10.41
N GLN A 346 -15.51 19.77 10.71
CA GLN A 346 -16.48 19.73 11.79
C GLN A 346 -15.73 19.62 13.13
N ASN A 347 -15.18 20.74 13.59
CA ASN A 347 -14.81 20.93 14.98
C ASN A 347 -15.36 22.29 15.43
N ASN A 348 -16.63 22.31 15.78
CA ASN A 348 -17.21 23.23 16.75
C ASN A 348 -18.68 22.87 16.97
N SER A 349 -18.94 22.00 17.90
CA SER A 349 -20.14 22.07 18.74
C SER A 349 -20.11 20.93 19.77
N ASN A 350 -19.49 21.21 20.90
CA ASN A 350 -19.90 20.68 22.20
C ASN A 350 -19.32 21.60 23.29
N GLU A 351 -19.97 22.72 23.47
CA GLU A 351 -20.10 23.42 24.77
C GLU A 351 -21.55 23.91 24.87
N ASN A 352 -22.30 23.15 25.60
CA ASN A 352 -23.34 23.62 26.56
C ASN A 352 -23.82 22.42 27.39
#